data_db4fff0f35650958c469fb6333dfe3e5
#
_entry.id   db4fff0f35650958c469fb6333dfe3e5
#
_cell.length_a   1.000
_cell.length_b   1.000
_cell.length_c   1.000
_cell.angle_alpha   90.00
_cell.angle_beta   90.00
_cell.angle_gamma   90.00
#
_symmetry.space_group_name_H-M   'P 1'
#
loop_
_entity.id
_entity.type
_entity.pdbx_description
1 polymer ?
#
loop_
_entity_poly.entity_id
_entity_poly.type
_entity_poly.pdbx_seq_one_letter_code
_entity_poly.pdbx_strand_id
1 'polypeptide(L)'
;MIIMDSLDTIQGFDISFSDYSKRIINIKIEDEIIDKLIFPFKKFDITALEYKPFTRFTLAKSLDDSTGGKLGKFINSILRDRDTGCFIIGPKNKSKKIDNNFLIKLSTAVTHLLGNPNFDSMAGKYYARFHVKHEDNSDSYLRKAYTNMDLHTDGTYVKEKTDWLLMLKMEEENVQGGETAMLHLDDWEHLDSLTNDKVGKQNFIWGSPKSKNVDYKVEHPVFSEDENGKPQISYIDQFPEPKNMEQGLFLQKL
;
A
#
# COMPACT_ATOMS: atom_id res chain seq x y z
N MET A 1 11.36 -19.10 3.42
CA MET A 1 11.99 -18.78 4.73
C MET A 1 13.26 -18.01 4.43
N ILE A 2 13.17 -16.68 4.40
CA ILE A 2 14.37 -15.85 4.43
C ILE A 2 14.99 -16.16 5.79
N ILE A 3 16.10 -16.89 5.77
CA ILE A 3 16.87 -17.20 6.97
C ILE A 3 17.35 -15.84 7.49
N MET A 4 16.76 -15.42 8.60
CA MET A 4 16.93 -14.12 9.24
C MET A 4 18.31 -13.95 9.93
N ASP A 5 19.29 -14.75 9.57
CA ASP A 5 20.68 -14.60 10.04
C ASP A 5 21.49 -13.57 9.25
N SER A 6 20.92 -13.00 8.18
CA SER A 6 21.52 -11.86 7.47
C SER A 6 20.44 -11.03 6.80
N LEU A 7 19.91 -10.04 7.52
CA LEU A 7 19.32 -8.88 6.84
C LEU A 7 20.43 -8.33 5.94
N ASP A 8 20.24 -8.44 4.63
CA ASP A 8 21.22 -7.96 3.65
C ASP A 8 21.59 -6.52 3.97
N THR A 9 22.84 -6.28 4.27
CA THR A 9 23.33 -4.93 4.51
C THR A 9 23.38 -4.18 3.19
N ILE A 10 22.55 -3.18 3.04
CA ILE A 10 22.61 -2.23 1.94
C ILE A 10 23.34 -1.00 2.46
N GLN A 11 24.46 -0.66 1.84
CA GLN A 11 25.24 0.49 2.25
C GLN A 11 24.38 1.77 2.20
N GLY A 12 24.38 2.54 3.29
CA GLY A 12 23.57 3.75 3.43
C GLY A 12 22.14 3.53 3.90
N PHE A 13 21.83 2.30 4.36
CA PHE A 13 20.54 1.96 4.95
C PHE A 13 20.73 1.19 6.26
N ASP A 14 19.96 1.60 7.26
CA ASP A 14 19.85 0.89 8.53
C ASP A 14 18.56 0.07 8.50
N ILE A 15 18.69 -1.26 8.49
CA ILE A 15 17.60 -2.21 8.27
C ILE A 15 17.39 -3.02 9.54
N SER A 16 16.14 -3.06 10.01
CA SER A 16 15.79 -3.78 11.24
C SER A 16 14.33 -4.26 11.18
N PHE A 17 13.98 -5.20 12.08
CA PHE A 17 12.57 -5.49 12.32
C PHE A 17 11.90 -4.34 13.04
N SER A 18 10.61 -4.18 12.77
CA SER A 18 9.77 -3.28 13.54
C SER A 18 9.53 -3.84 14.95
N ASP A 19 9.46 -2.94 15.94
CA ASP A 19 9.08 -3.29 17.31
C ASP A 19 7.62 -3.79 17.41
N TYR A 20 6.79 -3.47 16.42
CA TYR A 20 5.39 -3.87 16.37
C TYR A 20 5.18 -5.30 15.86
N SER A 21 5.97 -5.73 14.89
CA SER A 21 5.84 -7.05 14.27
C SER A 21 7.10 -7.44 13.49
N LYS A 22 7.47 -8.72 13.57
CA LYS A 22 8.53 -9.29 12.73
C LYS A 22 8.17 -9.38 11.25
N ARG A 23 6.90 -9.17 10.90
CA ARG A 23 6.43 -9.10 9.51
C ARG A 23 6.73 -7.76 8.84
N ILE A 24 7.12 -6.76 9.62
CA ILE A 24 7.39 -5.39 9.16
C ILE A 24 8.87 -5.12 9.23
N ILE A 25 9.46 -4.73 8.12
CA ILE A 25 10.87 -4.34 8.02
C ILE A 25 10.99 -2.82 8.03
N ASN A 26 11.75 -2.28 8.97
CA ASN A 26 12.13 -0.86 8.99
C ASN A 26 13.37 -0.65 8.10
N ILE A 27 13.29 0.32 7.21
CA ILE A 27 14.37 0.71 6.29
C ILE A 27 14.65 2.21 6.52
N LYS A 28 15.66 2.53 7.29
CA LYS A 28 16.05 3.92 7.57
C LYS A 28 17.15 4.35 6.61
N ILE A 29 16.90 5.42 5.85
CA ILE A 29 17.82 5.96 4.86
C ILE A 29 18.81 6.89 5.56
N GLU A 30 20.10 6.61 5.44
CA GLU A 30 21.17 7.44 5.98
C GLU A 30 21.28 8.78 5.22
N ASP A 31 21.76 9.80 5.91
CA ASP A 31 21.89 11.15 5.35
C ASP A 31 22.73 11.19 4.07
N GLU A 32 23.74 10.34 3.96
CA GLU A 32 24.58 10.22 2.77
C GLU A 32 23.77 9.90 1.50
N ILE A 33 22.79 8.98 1.59
CA ILE A 33 21.92 8.62 0.47
C ILE A 33 20.97 9.77 0.14
N ILE A 34 20.38 10.38 1.18
CA ILE A 34 19.51 11.55 1.00
C ILE A 34 20.26 12.65 0.24
N ASP A 35 21.49 12.97 0.63
CA ASP A 35 22.31 14.01 0.00
C ASP A 35 22.64 13.69 -1.46
N LYS A 36 22.92 12.43 -1.77
CA LYS A 36 23.11 11.96 -3.15
C LYS A 36 21.87 12.14 -4.03
N LEU A 37 20.67 12.04 -3.43
CA LEU A 37 19.39 12.14 -4.16
C LEU A 37 18.91 13.58 -4.33
N ILE A 38 19.36 14.54 -3.51
CA ILE A 38 18.90 15.94 -3.58
C ILE A 38 19.08 16.52 -5.00
N PHE A 39 20.27 16.39 -5.58
CA PHE A 39 20.56 16.97 -6.88
C PHE A 39 19.79 16.32 -8.04
N PRO A 40 19.79 14.98 -8.20
CA PRO A 40 18.97 14.34 -9.22
C PRO A 40 17.48 14.66 -9.08
N PHE A 41 16.94 14.70 -7.86
CA PHE A 41 15.52 14.95 -7.63
C PHE A 41 15.12 16.41 -7.89
N LYS A 42 16.01 17.38 -7.70
CA LYS A 42 15.75 18.79 -8.04
C LYS A 42 15.50 19.03 -9.52
N LYS A 43 16.00 18.16 -10.41
CA LYS A 43 15.80 18.28 -11.85
C LYS A 43 14.36 18.09 -12.31
N PHE A 44 13.52 17.51 -11.47
CA PHE A 44 12.13 17.20 -11.80
C PHE A 44 11.17 18.10 -11.03
N ASP A 45 10.25 18.71 -11.75
CA ASP A 45 9.10 19.37 -11.17
C ASP A 45 8.08 18.31 -10.71
N ILE A 46 7.35 18.59 -9.64
CA ILE A 46 6.24 17.77 -9.16
C ILE A 46 5.18 17.58 -10.26
N THR A 47 4.87 18.63 -11.01
CA THR A 47 3.93 18.57 -12.14
C THR A 47 4.36 17.54 -13.20
N ALA A 48 5.66 17.41 -13.44
CA ALA A 48 6.17 16.39 -14.36
C ALA A 48 5.89 14.96 -13.86
N LEU A 49 5.94 14.72 -12.55
CA LEU A 49 5.61 13.41 -11.98
C LEU A 49 4.13 13.08 -12.10
N GLU A 50 3.28 14.09 -12.07
CA GLU A 50 1.82 13.90 -12.18
C GLU A 50 1.39 13.52 -13.59
N TYR A 51 2.02 14.08 -14.62
CA TYR A 51 1.54 13.98 -16.02
C TYR A 51 2.50 13.30 -16.98
N LYS A 52 3.78 13.08 -16.63
CA LYS A 52 4.78 12.46 -17.50
C LYS A 52 5.28 11.15 -16.90
N PRO A 53 4.66 10.02 -17.21
CA PRO A 53 4.96 8.73 -16.58
C PRO A 53 6.44 8.34 -16.61
N PHE A 54 7.15 8.61 -17.71
CA PHE A 54 8.55 8.23 -17.87
C PHE A 54 9.52 8.94 -16.91
N THR A 55 9.18 10.14 -16.41
CA THR A 55 10.05 10.88 -15.47
C THR A 55 10.15 10.18 -14.13
N ARG A 56 9.12 9.41 -13.74
CA ARG A 56 9.09 8.65 -12.50
C ARG A 56 10.12 7.52 -12.50
N PHE A 57 10.29 6.85 -13.63
CA PHE A 57 11.31 5.81 -13.79
C PHE A 57 12.72 6.37 -13.66
N THR A 58 12.96 7.63 -14.05
CA THR A 58 14.26 8.28 -13.85
C THR A 58 14.54 8.50 -12.36
N LEU A 59 13.52 8.83 -11.55
CA LEU A 59 13.69 8.93 -10.10
C LEU A 59 13.98 7.56 -9.49
N ALA A 60 13.25 6.52 -9.89
CA ALA A 60 13.49 5.15 -9.45
C ALA A 60 14.91 4.70 -9.79
N LYS A 61 15.37 4.96 -11.01
CA LYS A 61 16.74 4.68 -11.44
C LYS A 61 17.77 5.41 -10.58
N SER A 62 17.56 6.69 -10.26
CA SER A 62 18.47 7.46 -9.41
C SER A 62 18.57 6.89 -8.00
N LEU A 63 17.45 6.42 -7.45
CA LEU A 63 17.42 5.77 -6.14
C LEU A 63 18.14 4.41 -6.19
N ASP A 64 17.85 3.59 -7.20
CA ASP A 64 18.46 2.27 -7.36
C ASP A 64 19.97 2.37 -7.56
N ASP A 65 20.44 3.30 -8.39
CA ASP A 65 21.88 3.55 -8.62
C ASP A 65 22.60 3.96 -7.32
N SER A 66 21.94 4.76 -6.46
CA SER A 66 22.51 5.15 -5.16
C SER A 66 22.75 3.98 -4.23
N THR A 67 22.14 2.84 -4.51
CA THR A 67 22.22 1.58 -3.73
C THR A 67 22.94 0.45 -4.48
N GLY A 68 23.53 0.74 -5.63
CA GLY A 68 24.17 -0.26 -6.48
C GLY A 68 23.18 -1.32 -6.99
N GLY A 69 21.92 -0.97 -7.23
CA GLY A 69 20.88 -1.86 -7.76
C GLY A 69 20.33 -2.87 -6.74
N LYS A 70 20.54 -2.65 -5.44
CA LYS A 70 20.16 -3.61 -4.39
C LYS A 70 18.80 -3.33 -3.76
N LEU A 71 18.42 -2.05 -3.63
CA LEU A 71 17.23 -1.67 -2.87
C LEU A 71 15.94 -2.25 -3.47
N GLY A 72 15.76 -2.13 -4.78
CA GLY A 72 14.57 -2.65 -5.45
C GLY A 72 14.40 -4.16 -5.27
N LYS A 73 15.50 -4.93 -5.39
CA LYS A 73 15.49 -6.39 -5.16
C LYS A 73 15.15 -6.71 -3.72
N PHE A 74 15.74 -6.00 -2.77
CA PHE A 74 15.51 -6.21 -1.34
C PHE A 74 14.06 -5.93 -0.96
N ILE A 75 13.49 -4.79 -1.36
CA ILE A 75 12.10 -4.46 -1.06
C ILE A 75 11.14 -5.47 -1.71
N ASN A 76 11.41 -5.87 -2.96
CA ASN A 76 10.61 -6.91 -3.61
C ASN A 76 10.67 -8.25 -2.87
N SER A 77 11.82 -8.64 -2.31
CA SER A 77 11.91 -9.87 -1.52
C SER A 77 11.06 -9.80 -0.25
N ILE A 78 11.03 -8.66 0.45
CA ILE A 78 10.17 -8.44 1.62
C ILE A 78 8.70 -8.60 1.26
N LEU A 79 8.26 -7.95 0.18
CA LEU A 79 6.86 -7.93 -0.22
C LEU A 79 6.33 -9.29 -0.70
N ARG A 80 7.20 -10.11 -1.30
CA ARG A 80 6.83 -11.43 -1.84
C ARG A 80 7.03 -12.57 -0.86
N ASP A 81 7.68 -12.32 0.26
CA ASP A 81 7.83 -13.32 1.32
C ASP A 81 6.59 -13.29 2.22
N ARG A 82 5.95 -14.45 2.36
CA ARG A 82 4.75 -14.58 3.19
C ARG A 82 5.04 -14.42 4.69
N ASP A 83 6.26 -14.61 5.13
CA ASP A 83 6.64 -14.41 6.53
C ASP A 83 6.78 -12.92 6.88
N THR A 84 6.94 -12.05 5.86
CA THR A 84 7.02 -10.60 6.00
C THR A 84 5.87 -9.90 5.26
N GLY A 85 6.11 -9.18 4.17
CA GLY A 85 5.08 -8.59 3.32
C GLY A 85 4.86 -7.09 3.51
N CYS A 86 5.52 -6.47 4.48
CA CYS A 86 5.42 -5.04 4.72
C CYS A 86 6.77 -4.41 5.07
N PHE A 87 6.95 -3.15 4.68
CA PHE A 87 8.10 -2.34 5.09
C PHE A 87 7.70 -0.91 5.41
N ILE A 88 8.52 -0.26 6.24
CA ILE A 88 8.45 1.18 6.52
C ILE A 88 9.77 1.78 6.07
N ILE A 89 9.74 2.72 5.15
CA ILE A 89 10.94 3.38 4.63
C ILE A 89 10.89 4.89 4.84
N GLY A 90 12.00 5.45 5.30
CA GLY A 90 12.10 6.89 5.50
C GLY A 90 13.49 7.34 5.96
N PRO A 91 13.72 8.66 6.05
CA PRO A 91 14.98 9.20 6.56
C PRO A 91 15.28 8.73 7.99
N LYS A 92 16.52 8.36 8.26
CA LYS A 92 16.99 7.99 9.61
C LYS A 92 17.00 9.20 10.54
N ASN A 93 17.50 10.32 10.05
CA ASN A 93 17.59 11.57 10.79
C ASN A 93 16.33 12.41 10.60
N LYS A 94 15.42 12.36 11.57
CA LYS A 94 14.17 13.14 11.55
C LYS A 94 14.38 14.66 11.65
N SER A 95 15.53 15.12 12.14
CA SER A 95 15.85 16.56 12.23
C SER A 95 16.37 17.14 10.91
N LYS A 96 16.75 16.30 9.95
CA LYS A 96 17.15 16.75 8.61
C LYS A 96 15.94 17.39 7.91
N LYS A 97 16.06 18.68 7.59
CA LYS A 97 15.00 19.38 6.86
C LYS A 97 14.87 18.86 5.43
N ILE A 98 13.86 18.05 5.21
CA ILE A 98 13.49 17.50 3.92
C ILE A 98 12.12 18.09 3.57
N ASP A 99 11.99 18.67 2.39
CA ASP A 99 10.72 19.25 1.96
C ASP A 99 9.75 18.18 1.45
N ASN A 100 8.47 18.52 1.44
CA ASN A 100 7.41 17.62 1.00
C ASN A 100 7.58 17.18 -0.47
N ASN A 101 8.17 18.03 -1.31
CA ASN A 101 8.44 17.69 -2.71
C ASN A 101 9.50 16.58 -2.83
N PHE A 102 10.51 16.62 -1.98
CA PHE A 102 11.51 15.53 -1.93
C PHE A 102 10.85 14.22 -1.48
N LEU A 103 10.00 14.24 -0.44
CA LEU A 103 9.30 13.06 0.06
C LEU A 103 8.39 12.45 -1.00
N ILE A 104 7.65 13.27 -1.76
CA ILE A 104 6.84 12.80 -2.89
C ILE A 104 7.70 12.13 -3.96
N LYS A 105 8.86 12.72 -4.28
CA LYS A 105 9.78 12.14 -5.26
C LYS A 105 10.40 10.84 -4.77
N LEU A 106 10.74 10.77 -3.49
CA LEU A 106 11.27 9.55 -2.87
C LEU A 106 10.24 8.43 -2.89
N SER A 107 8.99 8.70 -2.46
CA SER A 107 7.93 7.69 -2.49
C SER A 107 7.61 7.24 -3.92
N THR A 108 7.62 8.19 -4.88
CA THR A 108 7.47 7.88 -6.31
C THR A 108 8.60 6.97 -6.80
N ALA A 109 9.84 7.23 -6.42
CA ALA A 109 10.99 6.40 -6.77
C ALA A 109 10.84 4.99 -6.20
N VAL A 110 10.48 4.86 -4.92
CA VAL A 110 10.22 3.56 -4.28
C VAL A 110 9.11 2.80 -4.99
N THR A 111 7.97 3.45 -5.27
CA THR A 111 6.84 2.83 -5.99
C THR A 111 7.29 2.22 -7.32
N HIS A 112 8.11 2.95 -8.09
CA HIS A 112 8.56 2.49 -9.41
C HIS A 112 9.71 1.49 -9.39
N LEU A 113 10.36 1.30 -8.24
CA LEU A 113 11.24 0.14 -8.02
C LEU A 113 10.45 -1.16 -7.81
N LEU A 114 9.21 -1.06 -7.34
CA LEU A 114 8.35 -2.20 -7.03
C LEU A 114 7.50 -2.65 -8.21
N GLY A 115 7.08 -1.73 -9.07
CA GLY A 115 6.21 -2.02 -10.19
C GLY A 115 5.64 -0.78 -10.86
N ASN A 116 4.55 -0.98 -11.58
CA ASN A 116 3.83 0.10 -12.24
C ASN A 116 2.67 0.56 -11.35
N PRO A 117 2.60 1.84 -10.98
CA PRO A 117 1.47 2.35 -10.20
C PRO A 117 0.21 2.39 -11.06
N ASN A 118 -0.92 2.07 -10.45
CA ASN A 118 -2.23 2.27 -11.06
C ASN A 118 -2.54 3.76 -11.18
N PHE A 119 -3.20 4.13 -12.26
CA PHE A 119 -3.72 5.47 -12.43
C PHE A 119 -4.97 5.64 -11.55
N ASP A 120 -4.97 6.63 -10.66
CA ASP A 120 -6.15 6.97 -9.88
C ASP A 120 -7.08 7.85 -10.71
N SER A 121 -8.15 7.28 -11.22
CA SER A 121 -9.14 7.99 -12.04
C SER A 121 -9.87 9.10 -11.27
N MET A 122 -9.98 9.00 -9.95
CA MET A 122 -10.61 10.00 -9.11
C MET A 122 -9.72 11.23 -8.92
N ALA A 123 -8.42 11.01 -8.67
CA ALA A 123 -7.45 12.11 -8.56
C ALA A 123 -6.94 12.59 -9.92
N GLY A 124 -7.16 11.83 -11.00
CA GLY A 124 -6.62 12.11 -12.33
C GLY A 124 -5.10 11.99 -12.41
N LYS A 125 -4.48 11.22 -11.51
CA LYS A 125 -3.02 11.14 -11.32
C LYS A 125 -2.61 9.74 -10.91
N TYR A 126 -1.30 9.50 -10.82
CA TYR A 126 -0.75 8.23 -10.32
C TYR A 126 -0.55 8.19 -8.80
N TYR A 127 -0.92 9.22 -8.07
CA TYR A 127 -1.03 9.24 -6.63
C TYR A 127 -2.13 10.18 -6.19
N ALA A 128 -2.80 9.84 -5.09
CA ALA A 128 -3.81 10.67 -4.45
C ALA A 128 -3.20 11.40 -3.24
N ARG A 129 -3.67 12.60 -2.97
CA ARG A 129 -3.34 13.35 -1.76
C ARG A 129 -4.57 13.40 -0.87
N PHE A 130 -4.40 12.98 0.37
CA PHE A 130 -5.43 13.01 1.38
C PHE A 130 -5.05 13.98 2.49
N HIS A 131 -6.01 14.70 2.98
CA HIS A 131 -5.90 15.49 4.20
C HIS A 131 -7.21 15.41 4.96
N VAL A 132 -7.14 15.50 6.28
CA VAL A 132 -8.33 15.48 7.12
C VAL A 132 -9.13 16.76 6.87
N LYS A 133 -10.40 16.60 6.56
CA LYS A 133 -11.39 17.67 6.48
C LYS A 133 -12.46 17.41 7.53
N HIS A 134 -12.87 18.45 8.22
CA HIS A 134 -13.95 18.37 9.22
C HIS A 134 -15.35 18.55 8.61
N GLU A 135 -15.47 18.38 7.31
CA GLU A 135 -16.71 18.49 6.55
C GLU A 135 -17.21 17.11 6.17
N ASP A 136 -18.46 16.81 6.51
CA ASP A 136 -19.14 15.59 6.07
C ASP A 136 -19.83 15.85 4.73
N ASN A 137 -19.10 15.72 3.66
CA ASN A 137 -19.59 15.88 2.29
C ASN A 137 -19.37 14.62 1.45
N SER A 138 -19.23 13.47 2.11
CA SER A 138 -18.92 12.24 1.42
C SER A 138 -20.13 11.34 1.26
N ASP A 139 -20.17 10.62 0.15
CA ASP A 139 -21.13 9.56 -0.17
C ASP A 139 -20.69 8.20 0.40
N SER A 140 -19.63 8.18 1.18
CA SER A 140 -19.07 6.96 1.77
C SER A 140 -18.57 7.25 3.19
N TYR A 141 -18.91 6.38 4.15
CA TYR A 141 -18.44 6.52 5.53
C TYR A 141 -16.91 6.45 5.64
N LEU A 142 -16.21 5.83 4.69
CA LEU A 142 -14.75 5.77 4.63
C LEU A 142 -14.07 7.15 4.53
N ARG A 143 -14.82 8.18 4.17
CA ARG A 143 -14.30 9.55 4.06
C ARG A 143 -14.62 10.42 5.26
N LYS A 144 -15.38 9.89 6.21
CA LYS A 144 -15.76 10.64 7.41
C LYS A 144 -14.59 10.69 8.38
N ALA A 145 -14.18 11.89 8.77
CA ALA A 145 -13.30 12.08 9.90
C ALA A 145 -13.97 11.49 11.16
N TYR A 146 -13.18 10.95 12.07
CA TYR A 146 -13.64 10.34 13.33
C TYR A 146 -14.41 9.02 13.20
N THR A 147 -14.49 8.44 12.04
CA THR A 147 -15.06 7.10 11.85
C THR A 147 -13.93 6.09 11.71
N ASN A 148 -13.96 5.03 12.50
CA ASN A 148 -13.03 3.92 12.32
C ASN A 148 -13.32 3.25 10.97
N MET A 149 -12.25 2.89 10.29
CA MET A 149 -12.32 2.13 9.05
C MET A 149 -11.99 0.68 9.38
N ASP A 150 -12.89 -0.24 9.04
CA ASP A 150 -12.66 -1.65 9.25
C ASP A 150 -11.54 -2.18 8.35
N LEU A 151 -10.94 -3.30 8.75
CA LEU A 151 -9.88 -3.94 7.97
C LEU A 151 -10.41 -4.33 6.59
N HIS A 152 -9.69 -3.92 5.55
CA HIS A 152 -10.10 -4.15 4.16
C HIS A 152 -8.89 -4.26 3.24
N THR A 153 -9.15 -4.66 2.02
CA THR A 153 -8.18 -4.58 0.92
C THR A 153 -8.64 -3.55 -0.11
N ASP A 154 -7.68 -2.82 -0.68
CA ASP A 154 -7.97 -1.86 -1.74
C ASP A 154 -8.18 -2.53 -3.11
N GLY A 155 -8.90 -1.85 -4.00
CA GLY A 155 -9.05 -2.28 -5.39
C GLY A 155 -10.05 -3.41 -5.62
N THR A 156 -10.99 -3.66 -4.69
CA THR A 156 -11.98 -4.75 -4.80
C THR A 156 -13.00 -4.56 -5.91
N TYR A 157 -13.26 -3.33 -6.32
CA TYR A 157 -14.29 -2.97 -7.30
C TYR A 157 -13.73 -2.55 -8.67
N VAL A 158 -12.43 -2.75 -8.90
CA VAL A 158 -11.78 -2.43 -10.17
C VAL A 158 -11.22 -3.68 -10.85
N LYS A 159 -11.05 -3.62 -12.18
CA LYS A 159 -10.53 -4.73 -12.97
C LYS A 159 -9.05 -4.96 -12.72
N GLU A 160 -8.29 -3.88 -12.57
CA GLU A 160 -6.86 -3.92 -12.23
C GLU A 160 -6.74 -4.03 -10.71
N LYS A 161 -6.45 -5.24 -10.24
CA LYS A 161 -6.23 -5.49 -8.81
C LYS A 161 -5.03 -4.68 -8.29
N THR A 162 -5.17 -4.21 -7.06
CA THR A 162 -4.07 -3.60 -6.32
C THR A 162 -3.26 -4.69 -5.65
N ASP A 163 -2.02 -4.92 -6.11
CA ASP A 163 -1.13 -5.90 -5.49
C ASP A 163 -0.49 -5.33 -4.22
N TRP A 164 -0.13 -4.03 -4.24
CA TRP A 164 0.57 -3.35 -3.16
C TRP A 164 0.04 -1.94 -2.98
N LEU A 165 -0.05 -1.49 -1.74
CA LEU A 165 -0.39 -0.12 -1.39
C LEU A 165 0.84 0.57 -0.78
N LEU A 166 1.25 1.71 -1.35
CA LEU A 166 2.26 2.57 -0.75
C LEU A 166 1.60 3.84 -0.22
N MET A 167 1.74 4.07 1.08
CA MET A 167 1.27 5.29 1.73
C MET A 167 2.45 6.15 2.15
N LEU A 168 2.39 7.45 1.83
CA LEU A 168 3.34 8.45 2.29
C LEU A 168 2.67 9.34 3.34
N LYS A 169 3.19 9.30 4.57
CA LYS A 169 2.83 10.25 5.62
C LYS A 169 3.71 11.49 5.47
N MET A 170 3.09 12.62 5.18
CA MET A 170 3.80 13.88 4.94
C MET A 170 3.86 14.74 6.21
N GLU A 171 2.72 14.94 6.84
CA GLU A 171 2.56 15.82 8.00
C GLU A 171 1.59 15.19 9.01
N GLU A 172 1.86 15.44 10.29
CA GLU A 172 1.01 15.05 11.39
C GLU A 172 1.20 16.05 12.53
N GLU A 173 0.14 16.77 12.84
CA GLU A 173 0.15 17.74 13.93
C GLU A 173 -1.11 17.57 14.77
N ASN A 174 -0.94 17.44 16.09
CA ASN A 174 -2.04 17.38 17.08
C ASN A 174 -3.12 16.33 16.78
N VAL A 175 -2.72 15.17 16.24
CA VAL A 175 -3.63 14.11 15.82
C VAL A 175 -3.80 13.09 16.95
N GLN A 176 -5.04 12.70 17.21
CA GLN A 176 -5.40 11.51 17.97
C GLN A 176 -6.12 10.54 17.03
N GLY A 177 -5.69 9.29 16.98
CA GLY A 177 -6.17 8.31 16.00
C GLY A 177 -5.47 8.45 14.63
N GLY A 178 -6.00 7.77 13.62
CA GLY A 178 -5.43 7.74 12.28
C GLY A 178 -4.25 6.79 12.14
N GLU A 179 -4.06 5.90 13.11
CA GLU A 179 -3.10 4.80 13.03
C GLU A 179 -3.48 3.86 11.87
N THR A 180 -2.48 3.34 11.17
CA THR A 180 -2.68 2.27 10.19
C THR A 180 -2.61 0.93 10.90
N ALA A 181 -3.75 0.24 10.97
CA ALA A 181 -3.82 -1.13 11.44
C ALA A 181 -3.62 -2.10 10.27
N MET A 182 -2.84 -3.14 10.48
CA MET A 182 -2.60 -4.20 9.50
C MET A 182 -2.77 -5.56 10.16
N LEU A 183 -3.48 -6.47 9.49
CA LEU A 183 -3.60 -7.87 9.87
C LEU A 183 -3.03 -8.73 8.75
N HIS A 184 -2.04 -9.57 9.07
CA HIS A 184 -1.59 -10.60 8.15
C HIS A 184 -2.56 -11.78 8.19
N LEU A 185 -2.91 -12.33 7.02
CA LEU A 185 -3.89 -13.44 6.97
C LEU A 185 -3.52 -14.63 7.84
N ASP A 186 -2.24 -15.02 7.86
CA ASP A 186 -1.77 -16.17 8.65
C ASP A 186 -1.85 -15.93 10.16
N ASP A 187 -2.04 -14.69 10.60
CA ASP A 187 -2.23 -14.32 12.02
C ASP A 187 -3.72 -14.17 12.37
N TRP A 188 -4.61 -14.38 11.40
CA TRP A 188 -6.05 -14.29 11.63
C TRP A 188 -6.62 -15.62 12.12
N GLU A 189 -7.02 -15.65 13.36
CA GLU A 189 -7.52 -16.87 14.04
C GLU A 189 -8.73 -17.54 13.36
N HIS A 190 -9.53 -16.76 12.61
CA HIS A 190 -10.71 -17.26 11.92
C HIS A 190 -10.46 -17.66 10.46
N LEU A 191 -9.22 -17.52 9.98
CA LEU A 191 -8.88 -17.73 8.55
C LEU A 191 -9.34 -19.11 8.04
N ASP A 192 -8.99 -20.18 8.75
CA ASP A 192 -9.31 -21.55 8.32
C ASP A 192 -10.81 -21.79 8.22
N SER A 193 -11.57 -21.28 9.17
CA SER A 193 -13.03 -21.46 9.17
C SER A 193 -13.70 -20.74 8.01
N LEU A 194 -13.19 -19.55 7.65
CA LEU A 194 -13.74 -18.72 6.59
C LEU A 194 -13.31 -19.20 5.19
N THR A 195 -12.07 -19.62 5.03
CA THR A 195 -11.56 -20.13 3.75
C THR A 195 -12.09 -21.52 3.40
N ASN A 196 -12.49 -22.33 4.42
CA ASN A 196 -13.17 -23.60 4.24
C ASN A 196 -14.67 -23.46 3.92
N ASP A 197 -15.27 -22.29 4.16
CA ASP A 197 -16.64 -22.02 3.75
C ASP A 197 -16.72 -21.86 2.22
N LYS A 198 -17.47 -22.74 1.56
CA LYS A 198 -17.62 -22.74 0.09
C LYS A 198 -18.22 -21.43 -0.44
N VAL A 199 -18.96 -20.70 0.38
CA VAL A 199 -19.59 -19.44 -0.01
C VAL A 199 -18.53 -18.37 -0.25
N GLY A 200 -17.47 -18.32 0.56
CA GLY A 200 -16.37 -17.37 0.40
C GLY A 200 -15.57 -17.52 -0.91
N LYS A 201 -15.68 -18.69 -1.56
CA LYS A 201 -15.05 -18.99 -2.86
C LYS A 201 -16.01 -18.79 -4.06
N GLN A 202 -17.26 -18.41 -3.82
CA GLN A 202 -18.19 -18.01 -4.87
C GLN A 202 -17.92 -16.57 -5.32
N ASN A 203 -18.28 -16.27 -6.56
CA ASN A 203 -18.19 -14.89 -7.06
C ASN A 203 -19.29 -14.01 -6.46
N PHE A 204 -18.88 -12.95 -5.81
CA PHE A 204 -19.71 -11.82 -5.42
C PHE A 204 -19.64 -10.72 -6.49
N ILE A 205 -20.66 -9.88 -6.54
CA ILE A 205 -20.63 -8.66 -7.34
C ILE A 205 -20.04 -7.54 -6.48
N TRP A 206 -19.09 -6.80 -7.05
CA TRP A 206 -18.45 -5.67 -6.38
C TRP A 206 -18.74 -4.39 -7.14
N GLY A 207 -19.41 -3.47 -6.50
CA GLY A 207 -19.69 -2.14 -7.03
C GLY A 207 -18.82 -1.08 -6.37
N SER A 208 -18.89 0.13 -6.87
CA SER A 208 -18.21 1.27 -6.26
C SER A 208 -19.17 2.42 -6.01
N PRO A 209 -18.87 3.32 -5.06
CA PRO A 209 -19.65 4.54 -4.92
C PRO A 209 -19.46 5.43 -6.15
N LYS A 210 -20.48 6.21 -6.49
CA LYS A 210 -20.48 7.11 -7.66
C LYS A 210 -19.28 8.05 -7.71
N SER A 211 -18.80 8.46 -6.54
CA SER A 211 -17.64 9.36 -6.40
C SER A 211 -16.31 8.77 -6.91
N LYS A 212 -16.25 7.45 -7.12
CA LYS A 212 -15.02 6.79 -7.60
C LYS A 212 -14.86 6.78 -9.12
N ASN A 213 -15.84 7.35 -9.87
CA ASN A 213 -15.82 7.39 -11.34
C ASN A 213 -15.63 6.01 -12.00
N VAL A 214 -16.15 4.96 -11.37
CA VAL A 214 -16.17 3.60 -11.89
C VAL A 214 -17.63 3.27 -12.22
N ASP A 215 -17.91 3.06 -13.49
CA ASP A 215 -19.27 2.85 -14.04
C ASP A 215 -19.61 1.38 -14.32
N TYR A 216 -18.73 0.47 -13.94
CA TYR A 216 -18.88 -0.97 -14.09
C TYR A 216 -18.82 -1.68 -12.74
N LYS A 217 -19.26 -2.94 -12.73
CA LYS A 217 -19.08 -3.87 -11.61
C LYS A 217 -18.12 -4.98 -12.02
N VAL A 218 -17.45 -5.54 -11.05
CA VAL A 218 -16.59 -6.71 -11.23
C VAL A 218 -17.13 -7.89 -10.42
N GLU A 219 -16.75 -9.10 -10.81
CA GLU A 219 -17.12 -10.32 -10.11
C GLU A 219 -15.87 -11.08 -9.70
N HIS A 220 -15.75 -11.38 -8.42
CA HIS A 220 -14.69 -12.23 -7.89
C HIS A 220 -15.08 -12.76 -6.49
N PRO A 221 -14.42 -13.84 -6.01
CA PRO A 221 -14.65 -14.34 -4.66
C PRO A 221 -14.02 -13.44 -3.59
N VAL A 222 -14.46 -13.60 -2.35
CA VAL A 222 -13.78 -13.01 -1.18
C VAL A 222 -12.42 -13.68 -0.98
N PHE A 223 -12.39 -15.01 -1.01
CA PHE A 223 -11.16 -15.79 -0.86
C PHE A 223 -10.75 -16.46 -2.17
N SER A 224 -9.48 -16.34 -2.49
CA SER A 224 -8.79 -17.05 -3.58
C SER A 224 -7.50 -17.65 -3.05
N GLU A 225 -6.75 -18.33 -3.89
CA GLU A 225 -5.46 -18.90 -3.57
C GLU A 225 -4.37 -18.31 -4.47
N ASP A 226 -3.18 -18.12 -3.93
CA ASP A 226 -2.00 -17.74 -4.70
C ASP A 226 -1.45 -18.96 -5.47
N GLU A 227 -0.36 -18.74 -6.22
CA GLU A 227 0.32 -19.80 -6.99
C GLU A 227 0.86 -20.97 -6.16
N ASN A 228 1.00 -20.76 -4.84
CA ASN A 228 1.46 -21.76 -3.87
C ASN A 228 0.29 -22.41 -3.10
N GLY A 229 -0.95 -22.11 -3.46
CA GLY A 229 -2.16 -22.59 -2.79
C GLY A 229 -2.42 -21.93 -1.43
N LYS A 230 -1.80 -20.77 -1.16
CA LYS A 230 -2.03 -20.02 0.07
C LYS A 230 -3.22 -19.07 -0.08
N PRO A 231 -4.03 -18.89 0.97
CA PRO A 231 -5.20 -18.02 0.90
C PRO A 231 -4.83 -16.56 0.65
N GLN A 232 -5.63 -15.95 -0.20
CA GLN A 232 -5.66 -14.51 -0.47
C GLN A 232 -7.06 -13.99 -0.18
N ILE A 233 -7.19 -12.75 0.23
CA ILE A 233 -8.47 -12.07 0.46
C ILE A 233 -8.59 -10.84 -0.46
N SER A 234 -9.83 -10.59 -0.92
CA SER A 234 -10.21 -9.34 -1.57
C SER A 234 -11.57 -8.94 -0.99
N TYR A 235 -11.55 -8.00 -0.04
CA TYR A 235 -12.72 -7.64 0.73
C TYR A 235 -12.70 -6.20 1.21
N ILE A 236 -13.85 -5.56 1.14
CA ILE A 236 -14.23 -4.34 1.84
C ILE A 236 -15.74 -4.38 2.08
N ASP A 237 -16.18 -4.06 3.26
CA ASP A 237 -17.55 -4.25 3.71
C ASP A 237 -18.61 -3.47 2.92
N GLN A 238 -18.26 -2.32 2.34
CA GLN A 238 -19.20 -1.42 1.66
C GLN A 238 -19.58 -1.81 0.24
N PHE A 239 -18.78 -2.61 -0.44
CA PHE A 239 -18.91 -2.76 -1.89
C PHE A 239 -19.40 -4.12 -2.40
N PRO A 240 -19.48 -5.18 -1.59
CA PRO A 240 -20.05 -6.42 -2.08
C PRO A 240 -21.58 -6.33 -2.18
N GLU A 241 -22.11 -6.82 -3.29
CA GLU A 241 -23.53 -7.02 -3.50
C GLU A 241 -23.80 -8.52 -3.44
N PRO A 242 -24.41 -9.05 -2.34
CA PRO A 242 -24.72 -10.46 -2.24
C PRO A 242 -25.85 -10.81 -3.21
N LYS A 243 -25.73 -11.94 -3.92
CA LYS A 243 -26.73 -12.45 -4.89
C LYS A 243 -27.85 -13.23 -4.22
N ASN A 244 -27.65 -13.67 -2.97
CA ASN A 244 -28.60 -14.48 -2.20
C ASN A 244 -28.33 -14.36 -0.70
N MET A 245 -29.21 -15.01 0.09
CA MET A 245 -29.14 -14.98 1.55
C MET A 245 -27.85 -15.61 2.10
N GLU A 246 -27.37 -16.71 1.52
CA GLU A 246 -26.13 -17.37 1.98
C GLU A 246 -24.94 -16.43 1.87
N GLN A 247 -24.81 -15.74 0.72
CA GLN A 247 -23.75 -14.74 0.54
C GLN A 247 -23.88 -13.58 1.52
N GLY A 248 -25.11 -13.09 1.78
CA GLY A 248 -25.33 -12.02 2.75
C GLY A 248 -24.91 -12.44 4.17
N LEU A 249 -25.30 -13.64 4.61
CA LEU A 249 -24.93 -14.19 5.91
C LEU A 249 -23.42 -14.48 6.03
N PHE A 250 -22.78 -14.87 4.94
CA PHE A 250 -21.33 -15.07 4.91
C PHE A 250 -20.58 -13.74 5.13
N LEU A 251 -20.98 -12.67 4.45
CA LEU A 251 -20.37 -11.34 4.60
C LEU A 251 -20.48 -10.79 6.04
N GLN A 252 -21.51 -11.18 6.78
CA GLN A 252 -21.68 -10.78 8.18
C GLN A 252 -20.73 -11.50 9.16
N LYS A 253 -20.06 -12.56 8.71
CA LYS A 253 -19.07 -13.28 9.52
C LYS A 253 -17.66 -12.71 9.38
N LEU A 254 -17.42 -11.91 8.35
CA LEU A 254 -16.15 -11.26 8.06
C LEU A 254 -15.96 -10.01 8.90
#